data_bd9b3ba199321c48a16796d8ed82bd13
#
_entry.id   bd9b3ba199321c48a16796d8ed82bd13
#
_cell.length_a   1.000
_cell.length_b   1.000
_cell.length_c   1.000
_cell.angle_alpha   90.00
_cell.angle_beta   90.00
_cell.angle_gamma   90.00
#
_symmetry.space_group_name_H-M   'P 1'
#
loop_
_entity.id
_entity.type
_entity.pdbx_description
1 polymer ?
#
loop_
_entity_poly.entity_id
_entity_poly.type
_entity_poly.pdbx_seq_one_letter_code
_entity_poly.pdbx_strand_id
1 'polypeptide(L)'
;MDTFATDKYLGYTDKAEKYSYDLEKAKALFAEAGVDGSQEISIIVYDTKASKYAQVLQNSLAEIGLKANVSQMERSAYDDACLNGDAHIMVDGGTFTAPTIDEALYSGIHSSQMDVRNYSKYSDPEADRLLDEARITLDETQRAALYEQLLIKLSKDLPMIPTLSGTKNIASNKNLKGVTVNPWSFYNVYDFSW
;
A
#
# COMPACT_ATOMS: atom_id res chain seq x y z
N MET A 1 9.70 1.76 -0.50
CA MET A 1 9.03 2.73 0.40
C MET A 1 8.99 2.11 1.78
N ASP A 2 9.20 2.91 2.83
CA ASP A 2 9.18 2.44 4.21
C ASP A 2 7.84 2.75 4.91
N THR A 3 7.01 3.60 4.30
CA THR A 3 5.68 3.99 4.77
C THR A 3 4.68 4.11 3.62
N PHE A 4 3.39 4.17 3.93
CA PHE A 4 2.32 4.43 2.97
C PHE A 4 2.25 5.89 2.49
N ALA A 5 3.04 6.79 3.06
CA ALA A 5 3.09 8.19 2.69
C ALA A 5 4.49 8.57 2.18
N THR A 6 4.54 9.54 1.29
CA THR A 6 5.76 10.26 0.94
C THR A 6 5.82 11.58 1.70
N ASP A 7 6.93 12.29 1.64
CA ASP A 7 7.15 13.63 2.23
C ASP A 7 6.17 14.71 1.77
N LYS A 8 5.30 14.38 0.83
CA LYS A 8 4.22 15.23 0.30
C LYS A 8 2.95 15.19 1.13
N TYR A 9 2.86 14.25 2.08
CA TYR A 9 1.63 14.02 2.83
C TYR A 9 1.81 14.40 4.30
N LEU A 10 0.74 14.95 4.88
CA LEU A 10 0.68 15.25 6.30
C LEU A 10 0.91 14.00 7.14
N GLY A 11 1.79 14.09 8.13
CA GLY A 11 2.13 12.99 9.03
C GLY A 11 3.20 12.03 8.48
N TYR A 12 3.82 12.34 7.33
CA TYR A 12 4.99 11.59 6.88
C TYR A 12 6.05 11.53 7.97
N THR A 13 6.73 10.39 8.06
CA THR A 13 7.82 10.17 9.00
C THR A 13 8.92 9.30 8.39
N ASP A 14 10.15 9.57 8.77
CA ASP A 14 11.33 8.74 8.47
C ASP A 14 11.68 7.76 9.61
N LYS A 15 10.88 7.78 10.71
CA LYS A 15 11.04 6.93 11.90
C LYS A 15 10.38 5.55 11.77
N ALA A 16 9.74 5.29 10.65
CA ALA A 16 9.14 3.97 10.37
C ALA A 16 10.22 2.88 10.36
N GLU A 17 9.81 1.66 10.74
CA GLU A 17 10.68 0.49 10.65
C GLU A 17 11.10 0.27 9.19
N LYS A 18 12.39 -0.01 8.96
CA LYS A 18 12.96 -0.21 7.63
C LYS A 18 13.41 -1.65 7.45
N TYR A 19 12.95 -2.24 6.37
CA TYR A 19 13.28 -3.62 6.02
C TYR A 19 14.18 -3.63 4.78
N SER A 20 15.38 -4.19 4.92
CA SER A 20 16.27 -4.47 3.80
C SER A 20 15.94 -5.84 3.18
N TYR A 21 16.29 -6.01 1.91
CA TYR A 21 16.23 -7.32 1.28
C TYR A 21 17.23 -8.26 1.94
N ASP A 22 16.74 -9.31 2.59
CA ASP A 22 17.54 -10.27 3.36
C ASP A 22 16.88 -11.65 3.31
N LEU A 23 17.37 -12.50 2.43
CA LEU A 23 16.82 -13.83 2.20
C LEU A 23 17.07 -14.77 3.38
N GLU A 24 18.20 -14.66 4.07
CA GLU A 24 18.50 -15.52 5.21
C GLU A 24 17.59 -15.22 6.40
N LYS A 25 17.36 -13.92 6.65
CA LYS A 25 16.39 -13.48 7.66
C LYS A 25 14.98 -13.92 7.29
N ALA A 26 14.58 -13.75 6.03
CA ALA A 26 13.26 -14.18 5.55
C ALA A 26 13.06 -15.67 5.74
N LYS A 27 14.04 -16.49 5.35
CA LYS A 27 14.01 -17.95 5.52
C LYS A 27 13.90 -18.35 7.01
N ALA A 28 14.64 -17.68 7.89
CA ALA A 28 14.56 -17.94 9.33
C ALA A 28 13.17 -17.61 9.90
N LEU A 29 12.57 -16.47 9.50
CA LEU A 29 11.23 -16.06 9.94
C LEU A 29 10.13 -17.02 9.43
N PHE A 30 10.21 -17.48 8.19
CA PHE A 30 9.28 -18.49 7.67
C PHE A 30 9.40 -19.83 8.41
N ALA A 31 10.62 -20.25 8.73
CA ALA A 31 10.85 -21.46 9.52
C ALA A 31 10.31 -21.32 10.96
N GLU A 32 10.52 -20.17 11.60
CA GLU A 32 9.96 -19.85 12.91
C GLU A 32 8.43 -19.86 12.91
N ALA A 33 7.83 -19.35 11.83
CA ALA A 33 6.37 -19.36 11.62
C ALA A 33 5.82 -20.76 11.25
N GLY A 34 6.67 -21.79 11.11
CA GLY A 34 6.26 -23.15 10.74
C GLY A 34 5.91 -23.32 9.26
N VAL A 35 6.34 -22.39 8.40
CA VAL A 35 6.12 -22.46 6.95
C VAL A 35 7.28 -23.23 6.32
N ASP A 36 7.04 -24.47 5.88
CA ASP A 36 8.05 -25.40 5.39
C ASP A 36 8.09 -25.58 3.87
N GLY A 37 7.30 -24.80 3.13
CA GLY A 37 7.18 -24.88 1.66
C GLY A 37 6.33 -26.05 1.15
N SER A 38 5.67 -26.79 2.03
CA SER A 38 4.69 -27.83 1.63
C SER A 38 3.41 -27.20 1.05
N GLN A 39 3.09 -25.98 1.45
CA GLN A 39 1.96 -25.21 0.94
C GLN A 39 2.40 -24.26 -0.17
N GLU A 40 1.56 -24.10 -1.18
CA GLU A 40 1.76 -23.12 -2.23
C GLU A 40 1.15 -21.79 -1.81
N ILE A 41 1.94 -20.71 -1.90
CA ILE A 41 1.50 -19.35 -1.61
C ILE A 41 0.73 -18.81 -2.82
N SER A 42 -0.55 -18.52 -2.67
CA SER A 42 -1.36 -17.90 -3.73
C SER A 42 -1.15 -16.38 -3.71
N ILE A 43 -0.83 -15.82 -4.88
CA ILE A 43 -0.67 -14.38 -5.11
C ILE A 43 -1.65 -13.98 -6.20
N ILE A 44 -2.55 -13.03 -5.92
CA ILE A 44 -3.50 -12.52 -6.90
C ILE A 44 -3.20 -11.09 -7.30
N VAL A 45 -3.46 -10.77 -8.57
CA VAL A 45 -3.26 -9.46 -9.18
C VAL A 45 -4.39 -9.19 -10.17
N TYR A 46 -4.67 -7.91 -10.47
CA TYR A 46 -5.69 -7.57 -11.47
C TYR A 46 -5.13 -6.89 -12.72
N ASP A 47 -3.88 -6.44 -12.69
CA ASP A 47 -3.26 -5.79 -13.85
C ASP A 47 -1.84 -6.28 -14.15
N THR A 48 -1.37 -5.96 -15.35
CA THR A 48 -0.04 -6.36 -15.82
C THR A 48 1.11 -5.73 -15.01
N LYS A 49 0.89 -4.54 -14.42
CA LYS A 49 1.92 -3.88 -13.62
C LYS A 49 2.07 -4.61 -12.27
N ALA A 50 0.97 -4.89 -11.60
CA ALA A 50 0.95 -5.68 -10.38
C ALA A 50 1.53 -7.09 -10.62
N SER A 51 1.23 -7.70 -11.79
CA SER A 51 1.79 -9.01 -12.16
C SER A 51 3.32 -9.03 -12.19
N LYS A 52 3.96 -7.97 -12.67
CA LYS A 52 5.44 -7.88 -12.68
C LYS A 52 6.02 -7.84 -11.26
N TYR A 53 5.38 -7.13 -10.34
CA TYR A 53 5.80 -7.12 -8.93
C TYR A 53 5.59 -8.48 -8.27
N ALA A 54 4.44 -9.10 -8.52
CA ALA A 54 4.15 -10.44 -8.02
C ALA A 54 5.17 -11.48 -8.51
N GLN A 55 5.65 -11.39 -9.76
CA GLN A 55 6.68 -12.26 -10.29
C GLN A 55 8.04 -12.07 -9.59
N VAL A 56 8.41 -10.83 -9.24
CA VAL A 56 9.63 -10.58 -8.45
C VAL A 56 9.51 -11.23 -7.07
N LEU A 57 8.37 -11.07 -6.41
CA LEU A 57 8.11 -11.70 -5.12
C LEU A 57 8.12 -13.24 -5.23
N GLN A 58 7.47 -13.80 -6.26
CA GLN A 58 7.49 -15.24 -6.54
C GLN A 58 8.92 -15.79 -6.67
N ASN A 59 9.80 -15.08 -7.38
CA ASN A 59 11.19 -15.48 -7.52
C ASN A 59 11.93 -15.44 -6.18
N SER A 60 11.75 -14.38 -5.38
CA SER A 60 12.36 -14.28 -4.05
C SER A 60 11.89 -15.37 -3.10
N LEU A 61 10.61 -15.75 -3.15
CA LEU A 61 10.06 -16.86 -2.38
C LEU A 61 10.69 -18.20 -2.83
N ALA A 62 10.89 -18.39 -4.14
CA ALA A 62 11.53 -19.59 -4.65
C ALA A 62 13.00 -19.74 -4.21
N GLU A 63 13.75 -18.63 -4.08
CA GLU A 63 15.13 -18.63 -3.58
C GLU A 63 15.25 -19.14 -2.13
N ILE A 64 14.21 -18.98 -1.34
CA ILE A 64 14.14 -19.52 0.04
C ILE A 64 13.38 -20.84 0.14
N GLY A 65 13.05 -21.46 -1.00
CA GLY A 65 12.44 -22.79 -1.05
C GLY A 65 10.91 -22.80 -0.93
N LEU A 66 10.25 -21.66 -1.00
CA LEU A 66 8.79 -21.54 -0.97
C LEU A 66 8.20 -21.53 -2.38
N LYS A 67 7.09 -22.22 -2.56
CA LYS A 67 6.34 -22.21 -3.83
C LYS A 67 5.30 -21.12 -3.81
N ALA A 68 5.19 -20.38 -4.89
CA ALA A 68 4.16 -19.37 -5.05
C ALA A 68 3.55 -19.42 -6.46
N ASN A 69 2.24 -19.21 -6.55
CA ASN A 69 1.49 -19.12 -7.80
C ASN A 69 0.91 -17.73 -7.98
N VAL A 70 1.17 -17.09 -9.12
CA VAL A 70 0.63 -15.77 -9.46
C VAL A 70 -0.52 -15.93 -10.42
N SER A 71 -1.72 -15.49 -10.01
CA SER A 71 -2.94 -15.51 -10.82
C SER A 71 -3.38 -14.09 -11.14
N GLN A 72 -3.45 -13.75 -12.43
CA GLN A 72 -4.04 -12.50 -12.87
C GLN A 72 -5.53 -12.70 -13.09
N MET A 73 -6.34 -11.84 -12.48
CA MET A 73 -7.80 -11.90 -12.50
C MET A 73 -8.37 -10.63 -13.14
N GLU A 74 -9.61 -10.70 -13.54
CA GLU A 74 -10.43 -9.56 -13.89
C GLU A 74 -10.71 -8.72 -12.61
N ARG A 75 -10.87 -7.40 -12.74
CA ARG A 75 -10.93 -6.48 -11.59
C ARG A 75 -12.03 -6.86 -10.58
N SER A 76 -13.25 -7.15 -11.05
CA SER A 76 -14.34 -7.51 -10.13
C SER A 76 -14.08 -8.83 -9.40
N ALA A 77 -13.58 -9.84 -10.12
CA ALA A 77 -13.20 -11.11 -9.50
C ALA A 77 -12.04 -10.97 -8.49
N TYR A 78 -11.10 -10.07 -8.78
CA TYR A 78 -10.03 -9.73 -7.84
C TYR A 78 -10.58 -9.09 -6.56
N ASP A 79 -11.48 -8.10 -6.69
CA ASP A 79 -12.07 -7.43 -5.54
C ASP A 79 -12.88 -8.41 -4.67
N ASP A 80 -13.64 -9.31 -5.29
CA ASP A 80 -14.40 -10.37 -4.59
C ASP A 80 -13.45 -11.33 -3.85
N ALA A 81 -12.38 -11.79 -4.52
CA ALA A 81 -11.39 -12.68 -3.91
C ALA A 81 -10.65 -12.00 -2.73
N CYS A 82 -10.38 -10.69 -2.83
CA CYS A 82 -9.80 -9.92 -1.73
C CYS A 82 -10.73 -9.85 -0.52
N LEU A 83 -12.02 -9.58 -0.73
CA LEU A 83 -13.02 -9.52 0.34
C LEU A 83 -13.22 -10.88 1.01
N ASN A 84 -13.22 -11.95 0.23
CA ASN A 84 -13.38 -13.32 0.73
C ASN A 84 -12.11 -13.84 1.45
N GLY A 85 -10.94 -13.27 1.16
CA GLY A 85 -9.66 -13.80 1.66
C GLY A 85 -9.20 -15.06 0.91
N ASP A 86 -9.51 -15.15 -0.39
CA ASP A 86 -9.24 -16.34 -1.21
C ASP A 86 -7.75 -16.47 -1.62
N ALA A 87 -6.90 -15.55 -1.21
CA ALA A 87 -5.47 -15.58 -1.51
C ALA A 87 -4.62 -15.20 -0.30
N HIS A 88 -3.39 -15.71 -0.27
CA HIS A 88 -2.42 -15.36 0.78
C HIS A 88 -1.83 -13.97 0.60
N ILE A 89 -1.63 -13.54 -0.64
CA ILE A 89 -1.05 -12.23 -0.98
C ILE A 89 -1.86 -11.59 -2.10
N MET A 90 -2.22 -10.34 -1.88
CA MET A 90 -2.90 -9.48 -2.83
C MET A 90 -1.97 -8.34 -3.23
N VAL A 91 -1.68 -8.18 -4.52
CA VAL A 91 -0.84 -7.09 -5.02
C VAL A 91 -1.72 -6.06 -5.72
N ASP A 92 -1.82 -4.91 -5.12
CA ASP A 92 -2.63 -3.80 -5.61
C ASP A 92 -1.79 -2.52 -5.71
N GLY A 93 -2.31 -1.53 -6.40
CA GLY A 93 -1.77 -0.20 -6.49
C GLY A 93 -2.88 0.84 -6.54
N GLY A 94 -2.66 1.93 -5.85
CA GLY A 94 -3.62 3.03 -5.78
C GLY A 94 -2.97 4.38 -5.94
N THR A 95 -3.80 5.39 -6.11
CA THR A 95 -3.40 6.81 -6.05
C THR A 95 -4.21 7.46 -4.94
N PHE A 96 -3.53 8.13 -4.04
CA PHE A 96 -4.23 9.00 -3.10
C PHE A 96 -4.92 10.12 -3.87
N THR A 97 -6.16 10.41 -3.53
CA THR A 97 -7.00 11.41 -4.20
C THR A 97 -7.07 12.72 -3.42
N ALA A 98 -6.46 12.76 -2.24
CA ALA A 98 -6.44 13.93 -1.36
C ALA A 98 -5.02 14.18 -0.79
N PRO A 99 -4.73 15.40 -0.30
CA PRO A 99 -3.44 15.73 0.34
C PRO A 99 -3.24 15.07 1.71
N THR A 100 -4.16 14.23 2.13
CA THR A 100 -4.07 13.48 3.37
C THR A 100 -4.02 11.98 3.07
N ILE A 101 -3.39 11.23 3.96
CA ILE A 101 -3.35 9.77 3.89
C ILE A 101 -4.62 9.11 4.46
N ASP A 102 -5.54 9.92 5.00
CA ASP A 102 -6.73 9.46 5.72
C ASP A 102 -7.57 8.48 4.89
N GLU A 103 -7.98 8.88 3.69
CA GLU A 103 -8.88 8.08 2.86
C GLU A 103 -8.34 6.66 2.64
N ALA A 104 -7.08 6.55 2.26
CA ALA A 104 -6.47 5.28 1.94
C ALA A 104 -6.20 4.43 3.20
N LEU A 105 -5.71 5.04 4.28
CA LEU A 105 -5.45 4.32 5.52
C LEU A 105 -6.73 3.92 6.22
N TYR A 106 -7.72 4.81 6.29
CA TYR A 106 -9.00 4.44 6.91
C TYR A 106 -9.65 3.27 6.18
N SER A 107 -9.80 3.37 4.87
CA SER A 107 -10.45 2.32 4.08
C SER A 107 -9.66 0.99 4.07
N GLY A 108 -8.33 1.05 4.09
CA GLY A 108 -7.48 -0.14 4.00
C GLY A 108 -7.10 -0.78 5.34
N ILE A 109 -7.24 -0.05 6.47
CA ILE A 109 -6.69 -0.47 7.76
C ILE A 109 -7.74 -0.53 8.87
N HIS A 110 -8.69 0.43 8.92
CA HIS A 110 -9.64 0.51 10.02
C HIS A 110 -10.51 -0.75 10.10
N SER A 111 -10.72 -1.28 11.30
CA SER A 111 -11.46 -2.53 11.52
C SER A 111 -12.89 -2.50 10.98
N SER A 112 -13.57 -1.34 11.01
CA SER A 112 -14.92 -1.18 10.43
C SER A 112 -14.98 -1.35 8.91
N GLN A 113 -13.83 -1.43 8.22
CA GLN A 113 -13.73 -1.54 6.77
C GLN A 113 -13.40 -2.96 6.28
N MET A 114 -13.42 -3.96 7.15
CA MET A 114 -13.07 -5.36 6.81
C MET A 114 -13.92 -5.96 5.69
N ASP A 115 -15.19 -5.56 5.60
CA ASP A 115 -16.11 -6.03 4.56
C ASP A 115 -16.21 -5.05 3.38
N VAL A 116 -15.33 -4.05 3.31
CA VAL A 116 -15.32 -3.02 2.27
C VAL A 116 -13.99 -2.98 1.53
N ARG A 117 -12.89 -2.64 2.22
CA ARG A 117 -11.56 -2.47 1.62
C ARG A 117 -10.38 -2.84 2.51
N ASN A 118 -10.59 -3.16 3.77
CA ASN A 118 -9.55 -3.68 4.63
C ASN A 118 -9.35 -5.17 4.31
N TYR A 119 -8.74 -5.45 3.17
CA TYR A 119 -8.53 -6.80 2.66
C TYR A 119 -7.56 -7.63 3.52
N SER A 120 -6.67 -6.98 4.27
CA SER A 120 -5.79 -7.65 5.22
C SER A 120 -6.52 -8.18 6.46
N LYS A 121 -7.79 -7.79 6.65
CA LYS A 121 -8.58 -8.06 7.87
C LYS A 121 -7.86 -7.61 9.15
N TYR A 122 -7.00 -6.60 9.02
CA TYR A 122 -6.29 -6.01 10.15
C TYR A 122 -7.27 -5.40 11.15
N SER A 123 -7.05 -5.67 12.42
CA SER A 123 -7.87 -5.17 13.52
C SER A 123 -6.99 -4.87 14.72
N ASP A 124 -6.80 -3.59 14.99
CA ASP A 124 -6.02 -3.13 16.11
C ASP A 124 -6.68 -1.88 16.71
N PRO A 125 -7.09 -1.91 18.00
CA PRO A 125 -7.80 -0.79 18.62
C PRO A 125 -7.02 0.50 18.68
N GLU A 126 -5.68 0.45 18.73
CA GLU A 126 -4.85 1.64 18.74
C GLU A 126 -4.76 2.27 17.34
N ALA A 127 -4.66 1.45 16.29
CA ALA A 127 -4.70 1.95 14.91
C ALA A 127 -6.06 2.59 14.61
N ASP A 128 -7.16 1.97 15.01
CA ASP A 128 -8.50 2.51 14.86
C ASP A 128 -8.65 3.84 15.61
N ARG A 129 -8.19 3.92 16.86
CA ARG A 129 -8.20 5.15 17.66
C ARG A 129 -7.42 6.28 16.99
N LEU A 130 -6.20 6.00 16.50
CA LEU A 130 -5.38 7.00 15.83
C LEU A 130 -6.03 7.54 14.56
N LEU A 131 -6.68 6.67 13.79
CA LEU A 131 -7.44 7.05 12.59
C LEU A 131 -8.65 7.93 12.95
N ASP A 132 -9.46 7.52 13.93
CA ASP A 132 -10.66 8.24 14.32
C ASP A 132 -10.31 9.61 14.91
N GLU A 133 -9.31 9.69 15.78
CA GLU A 133 -8.87 10.96 16.36
C GLU A 133 -8.29 11.89 15.31
N ALA A 134 -7.46 11.39 14.37
CA ALA A 134 -6.91 12.22 13.30
C ALA A 134 -8.01 12.84 12.43
N ARG A 135 -9.08 12.12 12.16
CA ARG A 135 -10.21 12.59 11.32
C ARG A 135 -10.98 13.76 11.93
N ILE A 136 -11.08 13.82 13.24
CA ILE A 136 -11.81 14.90 13.95
C ILE A 136 -10.90 16.02 14.45
N THR A 137 -9.57 15.83 14.38
CA THR A 137 -8.58 16.82 14.83
C THR A 137 -8.41 17.93 13.80
N LEU A 138 -8.80 19.16 14.15
CA LEU A 138 -8.71 20.33 13.28
C LEU A 138 -7.30 20.93 13.26
N ASP A 139 -6.57 20.86 14.37
CA ASP A 139 -5.18 21.33 14.46
C ASP A 139 -4.28 20.44 13.59
N GLU A 140 -3.64 21.05 12.61
CA GLU A 140 -2.84 20.33 11.62
C GLU A 140 -1.59 19.68 12.23
N THR A 141 -0.98 20.31 13.24
CA THR A 141 0.21 19.76 13.91
C THR A 141 -0.15 18.53 14.73
N GLN A 142 -1.25 18.60 15.46
CA GLN A 142 -1.73 17.45 16.24
C GLN A 142 -2.17 16.31 15.33
N ARG A 143 -2.88 16.61 14.24
CA ARG A 143 -3.28 15.62 13.24
C ARG A 143 -2.07 14.95 12.58
N ALA A 144 -1.03 15.72 12.23
CA ALA A 144 0.21 15.18 11.70
C ALA A 144 0.87 14.21 12.69
N ALA A 145 0.90 14.54 13.98
CA ALA A 145 1.46 13.67 15.00
C ALA A 145 0.69 12.35 15.18
N LEU A 146 -0.64 12.36 15.02
CA LEU A 146 -1.46 11.15 15.05
C LEU A 146 -1.15 10.24 13.85
N TYR A 147 -1.05 10.80 12.64
CA TYR A 147 -0.65 10.03 11.46
C TYR A 147 0.79 9.52 11.54
N GLU A 148 1.72 10.30 12.09
CA GLU A 148 3.08 9.81 12.32
C GLU A 148 3.10 8.57 13.23
N GLN A 149 2.38 8.62 14.36
CA GLN A 149 2.25 7.46 15.26
C GLN A 149 1.65 6.25 14.55
N LEU A 150 0.60 6.47 13.77
CA LEU A 150 -0.03 5.41 12.99
C LEU A 150 0.96 4.79 11.99
N LEU A 151 1.67 5.61 11.21
CA LEU A 151 2.64 5.10 10.23
C LEU A 151 3.78 4.30 10.86
N ILE A 152 4.27 4.73 12.03
CA ILE A 152 5.27 3.98 12.79
C ILE A 152 4.70 2.63 13.25
N LYS A 153 3.46 2.61 13.73
CA LYS A 153 2.80 1.38 14.14
C LYS A 153 2.61 0.42 12.96
N LEU A 154 2.05 0.92 11.85
CA LEU A 154 1.81 0.11 10.66
C LEU A 154 3.10 -0.44 10.03
N SER A 155 4.23 0.25 10.18
CA SER A 155 5.52 -0.25 9.71
C SER A 155 6.03 -1.47 10.51
N LYS A 156 5.56 -1.64 11.73
CA LYS A 156 5.89 -2.81 12.58
C LYS A 156 4.90 -3.95 12.41
N ASP A 157 3.63 -3.63 12.36
CA ASP A 157 2.55 -4.61 12.26
C ASP A 157 2.42 -5.20 10.85
N LEU A 158 2.82 -4.46 9.82
CA LEU A 158 2.82 -4.85 8.40
C LEU A 158 1.51 -5.44 7.88
N PRO A 159 0.34 -4.84 8.16
CA PRO A 159 -0.93 -5.33 7.60
C PRO A 159 -0.96 -5.21 6.07
N MET A 160 -0.22 -4.25 5.54
CA MET A 160 0.10 -4.07 4.13
C MET A 160 1.59 -3.72 4.00
N ILE A 161 2.20 -4.08 2.88
CA ILE A 161 3.62 -3.81 2.62
C ILE A 161 3.73 -2.74 1.52
N PRO A 162 4.13 -1.49 1.85
CA PRO A 162 4.36 -0.45 0.85
C PRO A 162 5.63 -0.78 0.05
N THR A 163 5.49 -0.89 -1.27
CA THR A 163 6.60 -1.31 -2.12
C THR A 163 7.21 -0.16 -2.91
N LEU A 164 6.43 0.51 -3.76
CA LEU A 164 6.93 1.52 -4.68
C LEU A 164 5.99 2.72 -4.76
N SER A 165 6.56 3.91 -4.92
CA SER A 165 5.84 5.10 -5.34
C SER A 165 6.11 5.38 -6.81
N GLY A 166 5.05 5.49 -7.60
CA GLY A 166 5.16 5.77 -9.02
C GLY A 166 5.45 7.24 -9.32
N THR A 167 6.22 7.51 -10.37
CA THR A 167 6.37 8.85 -10.94
C THR A 167 5.39 9.04 -12.08
N LYS A 168 4.69 10.17 -12.10
CA LYS A 168 3.86 10.57 -13.24
C LYS A 168 4.64 11.44 -14.20
N ASN A 169 4.67 11.04 -15.45
CA ASN A 169 5.28 11.79 -16.53
C ASN A 169 4.18 12.35 -17.44
N ILE A 170 4.30 13.62 -17.80
CA ILE A 170 3.41 14.30 -18.74
C ILE A 170 4.19 14.67 -19.98
N ALA A 171 3.64 14.36 -21.13
CA ALA A 171 4.08 14.88 -22.41
C ALA A 171 3.02 15.85 -22.96
N SER A 172 3.45 17.03 -23.36
CA SER A 172 2.57 18.04 -23.95
C SER A 172 3.20 18.66 -25.19
N ASN A 173 2.38 19.31 -26.02
CA ASN A 173 2.92 20.15 -27.10
C ASN A 173 3.79 21.25 -26.48
N LYS A 174 4.97 21.52 -27.09
CA LYS A 174 5.93 22.51 -26.59
C LYS A 174 5.37 23.94 -26.47
N ASN A 175 4.32 24.27 -27.24
CA ASN A 175 3.68 25.57 -27.23
C ASN A 175 2.55 25.66 -26.20
N LEU A 176 2.08 24.55 -25.64
CA LEU A 176 1.07 24.53 -24.60
C LEU A 176 1.73 24.84 -23.26
N LYS A 177 1.34 25.92 -22.63
CA LYS A 177 1.84 26.42 -21.34
C LYS A 177 0.90 25.98 -20.21
N GLY A 178 1.38 26.04 -18.96
CA GLY A 178 0.58 25.76 -17.76
C GLY A 178 0.29 24.28 -17.54
N VAL A 179 0.89 23.36 -18.31
CA VAL A 179 0.67 21.93 -18.15
C VAL A 179 1.36 21.42 -16.90
N THR A 180 0.59 21.21 -15.86
CA THR A 180 1.05 20.64 -14.59
C THR A 180 0.14 19.48 -14.17
N VAL A 181 0.68 18.56 -13.39
CA VAL A 181 -0.10 17.54 -12.67
C VAL A 181 0.24 17.64 -11.21
N ASN A 182 -0.76 17.65 -10.37
CA ASN A 182 -0.53 17.61 -8.94
C ASN A 182 -0.20 16.16 -8.46
N PRO A 183 0.32 15.97 -7.24
CA PRO A 183 0.63 14.64 -6.70
C PRO A 183 -0.56 13.67 -6.72
N TRP A 184 -1.78 14.18 -6.66
CA TRP A 184 -3.03 13.40 -6.67
C TRP A 184 -3.56 13.11 -8.08
N SER A 185 -2.78 13.40 -9.12
CA SER A 185 -3.09 13.07 -10.52
C SER A 185 -4.21 13.89 -11.17
N PHE A 186 -4.51 15.06 -10.64
CA PHE A 186 -5.43 15.99 -11.27
C PHE A 186 -4.68 16.97 -12.16
N TYR A 187 -5.33 17.34 -13.27
CA TYR A 187 -4.86 18.35 -14.22
C TYR A 187 -5.72 19.60 -14.06
N ASN A 188 -5.08 20.74 -13.84
CA ASN A 188 -5.79 22.02 -13.85
C ASN A 188 -5.80 22.58 -15.28
N VAL A 189 -6.80 22.22 -16.06
CA VAL A 189 -6.91 22.65 -17.47
C VAL A 189 -7.14 24.14 -17.64
N TYR A 190 -7.58 24.85 -16.60
CA TYR A 190 -7.74 26.32 -16.63
C TYR A 190 -6.41 27.07 -16.77
N ASP A 191 -5.31 26.45 -16.37
CA ASP A 191 -3.98 27.04 -16.50
C ASP A 191 -3.37 26.84 -17.89
N PHE A 192 -4.02 26.04 -18.75
CA PHE A 192 -3.52 25.74 -20.09
C PHE A 192 -3.71 26.92 -21.03
N SER A 193 -2.65 27.32 -21.74
CA SER A 193 -2.68 28.38 -22.77
C SER A 193 -1.70 28.06 -23.91
N TRP A 194 -2.02 28.61 -25.08
CA TRP A 194 -1.18 28.49 -26.29
C TRP A 194 -0.22 29.67 -26.45
#